data_0c26aed0df91ff616cd54bbcbb74a5d0
#
_entry.id   0c26aed0df91ff616cd54bbcbb74a5d0
#
_cell.length_a   1.000
_cell.length_b   1.000
_cell.length_c   1.000
_cell.angle_alpha   90.00
_cell.angle_beta   90.00
_cell.angle_gamma   90.00
#
_symmetry.space_group_name_H-M   'P 1'
#
loop_
_entity.id
_entity.type
_entity.pdbx_description
1 polymer ?
#
loop_
_entity_poly.entity_id
_entity_poly.type
_entity_poly.pdbx_seq_one_letter_code
_entity_poly.pdbx_strand_id
1 'polypeptide(L)'
;VTAKFLSIYMRAIDMMKNEPMDKLLPEYLRFYVDWAGTDYSKDLAEMDLKNHPVFNLEEQLQMFDASEGPSQAQSWQGDLAQFFAAIGRISQDELKKVENSSYVTDKFLKLIKTPLPSYK
;
A
#
# COMPACT_ATOMS: atom_id res chain seq x y z
N VAL A 1 -12.95 14.18 -2.46
CA VAL A 1 -12.74 13.55 -1.14
C VAL A 1 -11.61 12.53 -1.20
N THR A 2 -11.67 11.52 -2.08
CA THR A 2 -10.70 10.41 -2.17
C THR A 2 -9.24 10.90 -2.37
N ALA A 3 -9.00 11.82 -3.32
CA ALA A 3 -7.65 12.34 -3.57
C ALA A 3 -7.07 13.10 -2.36
N LYS A 4 -7.92 13.81 -1.59
CA LYS A 4 -7.49 14.47 -0.35
C LYS A 4 -7.09 13.45 0.72
N PHE A 5 -7.88 12.41 0.90
CA PHE A 5 -7.54 11.32 1.82
C PHE A 5 -6.21 10.66 1.43
N LEU A 6 -6.08 10.29 0.15
CA LEU A 6 -4.85 9.67 -0.35
C LEU A 6 -3.63 10.60 -0.21
N SER A 7 -3.77 11.92 -0.38
CA SER A 7 -2.64 12.83 -0.18
C SER A 7 -2.18 12.88 1.28
N ILE A 8 -3.08 12.75 2.25
CA ILE A 8 -2.73 12.61 3.67
C ILE A 8 -2.04 11.26 3.92
N TYR A 9 -2.58 10.19 3.33
CA TYR A 9 -2.01 8.85 3.42
C TYR A 9 -0.59 8.80 2.82
N MET A 10 -0.40 9.34 1.61
CA MET A 10 0.94 9.40 0.98
C MET A 10 1.94 10.20 1.81
N ARG A 11 1.49 11.24 2.50
CA ARG A 11 2.36 11.98 3.43
C ARG A 11 2.79 11.12 4.62
N ALA A 12 1.90 10.30 5.17
CA ALA A 12 2.27 9.34 6.21
C ALA A 12 3.28 8.31 5.69
N ILE A 13 3.10 7.83 4.46
CA ILE A 13 4.07 6.95 3.78
C ILE A 13 5.44 7.62 3.64
N ASP A 14 5.49 8.88 3.21
CA ASP A 14 6.76 9.62 3.11
C ASP A 14 7.44 9.77 4.46
N MET A 15 6.68 10.00 5.54
CA MET A 15 7.23 10.00 6.90
C MET A 15 7.82 8.64 7.26
N MET A 16 7.09 7.55 7.01
CA MET A 16 7.59 6.19 7.29
C MET A 16 8.86 5.84 6.52
N LYS A 17 9.04 6.39 5.31
CA LYS A 17 10.24 6.15 4.50
C LYS A 17 11.44 7.01 4.91
N ASN A 18 11.20 8.24 5.34
CA ASN A 18 12.25 9.26 5.45
C ASN A 18 12.62 9.60 6.90
N GLU A 19 11.71 9.36 7.85
CA GLU A 19 12.03 9.61 9.26
C GLU A 19 12.84 8.45 9.85
N PRO A 20 13.78 8.75 10.73
CA PRO A 20 14.57 7.73 11.39
C PRO A 20 13.73 6.88 12.35
N MET A 21 14.15 5.63 12.54
CA MET A 21 13.43 4.63 13.34
C MET A 21 13.14 5.08 14.77
N ASP A 22 14.05 5.84 15.38
CA ASP A 22 13.90 6.37 16.74
C ASP A 22 12.74 7.38 16.88
N LYS A 23 12.30 7.99 15.78
CA LYS A 23 11.10 8.83 15.76
C LYS A 23 9.82 8.03 15.43
N LEU A 24 9.91 7.05 14.53
CA LEU A 24 8.76 6.27 14.13
C LEU A 24 8.28 5.28 15.20
N LEU A 25 9.23 4.62 15.84
CA LEU A 25 8.96 3.51 16.75
C LEU A 25 8.12 3.90 17.98
N PRO A 26 8.35 5.05 18.66
CA PRO A 26 7.51 5.45 19.79
C PRO A 26 6.04 5.66 19.39
N GLU A 27 5.78 6.25 18.22
CA GLU A 27 4.43 6.49 17.73
C GLU A 27 3.72 5.18 17.32
N TYR A 28 4.48 4.25 16.73
CA TYR A 28 3.98 2.93 16.38
C TYR A 28 3.59 2.11 17.62
N LEU A 29 4.44 2.13 18.65
CA LEU A 29 4.14 1.46 19.93
C LEU A 29 2.94 2.09 20.63
N ARG A 30 2.84 3.43 20.64
CA ARG A 30 1.69 4.14 21.20
C ARG A 30 0.39 3.75 20.49
N PHE A 31 0.42 3.62 19.16
CA PHE A 31 -0.73 3.15 18.38
C PHE A 31 -1.23 1.79 18.87
N TYR A 32 -0.34 0.83 19.12
CA TYR A 32 -0.73 -0.49 19.61
C TYR A 32 -1.37 -0.42 21.01
N VAL A 33 -0.85 0.39 21.91
CA VAL A 33 -1.44 0.59 23.25
C VAL A 33 -2.83 1.23 23.12
N ASP A 34 -2.93 2.31 22.36
CA ASP A 34 -4.16 3.12 22.29
C ASP A 34 -5.29 2.41 21.52
N TRP A 35 -4.97 1.65 20.47
CA TRP A 35 -5.95 1.06 19.56
C TRP A 35 -6.15 -0.44 19.71
N ALA A 36 -5.09 -1.18 19.98
CA ALA A 36 -5.17 -2.63 20.18
C ALA A 36 -5.30 -3.02 21.66
N GLY A 37 -5.09 -2.08 22.59
CA GLY A 37 -5.17 -2.30 24.02
C GLY A 37 -4.12 -3.27 24.55
N THR A 38 -3.00 -3.40 23.86
CA THR A 38 -1.93 -4.34 24.19
C THR A 38 -0.57 -3.70 24.06
N ASP A 39 0.34 -4.09 24.93
CA ASP A 39 1.74 -3.74 24.78
C ASP A 39 2.35 -4.53 23.62
N TYR A 40 3.21 -3.87 22.85
CA TYR A 40 3.94 -4.47 21.77
C TYR A 40 5.44 -4.35 21.99
N SER A 41 6.16 -5.46 21.83
CA SER A 41 7.61 -5.48 22.04
C SER A 41 8.31 -4.53 21.08
N LYS A 42 9.24 -3.72 21.58
CA LYS A 42 10.03 -2.78 20.78
C LYS A 42 10.75 -3.48 19.62
N ASP A 43 11.35 -4.64 19.89
CA ASP A 43 12.12 -5.38 18.88
C ASP A 43 11.21 -5.95 17.78
N LEU A 44 10.01 -6.43 18.13
CA LEU A 44 9.02 -6.89 17.17
C LEU A 44 8.46 -5.72 16.35
N ALA A 45 8.18 -4.59 16.98
CA ALA A 45 7.69 -3.39 16.28
C ALA A 45 8.72 -2.84 15.28
N GLU A 46 10.01 -2.84 15.66
CA GLU A 46 11.09 -2.46 14.75
C GLU A 46 11.24 -3.44 13.59
N MET A 47 11.11 -4.74 13.85
CA MET A 47 11.12 -5.76 12.82
C MET A 47 9.93 -5.63 11.87
N ASP A 48 8.74 -5.34 12.38
CA ASP A 48 7.54 -5.09 11.57
C ASP A 48 7.73 -3.91 10.63
N LEU A 49 8.19 -2.77 11.15
CA LEU A 49 8.43 -1.57 10.33
C LEU A 49 9.49 -1.82 9.24
N LYS A 50 10.52 -2.64 9.51
CA LYS A 50 11.54 -3.02 8.52
C LYS A 50 11.03 -4.01 7.49
N ASN A 51 10.15 -4.93 7.88
CA ASN A 51 9.67 -6.01 7.02
C ASN A 51 8.42 -5.65 6.21
N HIS A 52 7.78 -4.51 6.48
CA HIS A 52 6.65 -4.00 5.74
C HIS A 52 7.06 -2.77 4.91
N PRO A 53 7.64 -2.98 3.72
CA PRO A 53 8.05 -1.87 2.87
C PRO A 53 6.82 -1.07 2.45
N VAL A 54 6.96 0.25 2.48
CA VAL A 54 5.94 1.19 2.01
C VAL A 54 6.43 1.87 0.73
N PHE A 55 5.49 2.18 -0.16
CA PHE A 55 5.76 2.76 -1.47
C PHE A 55 5.22 4.19 -1.52
N ASN A 56 6.07 5.16 -1.83
CA ASN A 56 5.66 6.55 -1.97
C ASN A 56 4.81 6.77 -3.24
N LEU A 57 4.33 8.00 -3.46
CA LEU A 57 3.44 8.31 -4.58
C LEU A 57 4.07 7.99 -5.93
N GLU A 58 5.35 8.32 -6.12
CA GLU A 58 6.06 8.08 -7.38
C GLU A 58 6.21 6.57 -7.64
N GLU A 59 6.66 5.82 -6.65
CA GLU A 59 6.78 4.36 -6.73
C GLU A 59 5.43 3.70 -7.01
N GLN A 60 4.35 4.16 -6.36
CA GLN A 60 3.02 3.63 -6.62
C GLN A 60 2.56 3.95 -8.05
N LEU A 61 2.77 5.16 -8.55
CA LEU A 61 2.42 5.51 -9.93
C LEU A 61 3.19 4.66 -10.94
N GLN A 62 4.47 4.34 -10.68
CA GLN A 62 5.25 3.42 -11.52
C GLN A 62 4.67 2.00 -11.53
N MET A 63 4.19 1.50 -10.37
CA MET A 63 3.54 0.18 -10.30
C MET A 63 2.25 0.08 -11.10
N PHE A 64 1.61 1.21 -11.40
CA PHE A 64 0.40 1.27 -12.24
C PHE A 64 0.71 1.63 -13.70
N ASP A 65 1.97 1.87 -14.05
CA ASP A 65 2.33 2.19 -15.44
C ASP A 65 2.11 0.95 -16.33
N ALA A 66 1.28 1.11 -17.34
CA ALA A 66 0.92 0.10 -18.33
C ALA A 66 1.33 0.52 -19.75
N SER A 67 2.29 1.42 -19.91
CA SER A 67 2.73 1.95 -21.21
C SER A 67 3.39 0.89 -22.10
N GLU A 68 4.04 -0.12 -21.50
CA GLU A 68 4.78 -1.18 -22.20
C GLU A 68 4.13 -2.57 -22.05
N GLY A 69 2.92 -2.64 -21.51
CA GLY A 69 2.22 -3.89 -21.24
C GLY A 69 1.42 -3.86 -19.94
N PRO A 70 1.01 -5.01 -19.40
CA PRO A 70 0.34 -5.05 -18.11
C PRO A 70 1.20 -4.43 -17.02
N SER A 71 0.62 -3.53 -16.24
CA SER A 71 1.31 -2.94 -15.10
C SER A 71 1.64 -3.98 -14.02
N GLN A 72 2.61 -3.67 -13.16
CA GLN A 72 2.94 -4.54 -12.03
C GLN A 72 1.73 -4.79 -11.12
N ALA A 73 0.89 -3.77 -10.90
CA ALA A 73 -0.35 -3.91 -10.13
C ALA A 73 -1.34 -4.88 -10.80
N GLN A 74 -1.45 -4.88 -12.12
CA GLN A 74 -2.26 -5.85 -12.87
C GLN A 74 -1.69 -7.27 -12.77
N SER A 75 -0.38 -7.41 -12.90
CA SER A 75 0.31 -8.71 -12.77
C SER A 75 0.07 -9.33 -11.39
N TRP A 76 0.25 -8.56 -10.31
CA TRP A 76 -0.03 -9.03 -8.95
C TRP A 76 -1.51 -9.40 -8.75
N GLN A 77 -2.44 -8.64 -9.33
CA GLN A 77 -3.86 -9.00 -9.32
C GLN A 77 -4.09 -10.35 -9.99
N GLY A 78 -3.47 -10.59 -11.15
CA GLY A 78 -3.54 -11.84 -11.87
C GLY A 78 -2.98 -13.02 -11.07
N ASP A 79 -1.78 -12.87 -10.51
CA ASP A 79 -1.12 -13.89 -9.68
C ASP A 79 -1.98 -14.25 -8.45
N LEU A 80 -2.55 -13.24 -7.80
CA LEU A 80 -3.43 -13.44 -6.64
C LEU A 80 -4.72 -14.16 -7.05
N ALA A 81 -5.31 -13.81 -8.19
CA ALA A 81 -6.50 -14.49 -8.70
C ALA A 81 -6.22 -15.97 -9.05
N GLN A 82 -5.08 -16.25 -9.68
CA GLN A 82 -4.63 -17.63 -9.96
C GLN A 82 -4.44 -18.43 -8.67
N PHE A 83 -3.80 -17.83 -7.65
CA PHE A 83 -3.68 -18.46 -6.34
C PHE A 83 -5.05 -18.78 -5.72
N PHE A 84 -5.99 -17.84 -5.73
CA PHE A 84 -7.34 -18.09 -5.20
C PHE A 84 -8.12 -19.14 -5.99
N ALA A 85 -7.92 -19.22 -7.31
CA ALA A 85 -8.50 -20.29 -8.12
C ALA A 85 -7.89 -21.66 -7.78
N ALA A 86 -6.56 -21.71 -7.59
CA ALA A 86 -5.84 -22.95 -7.24
C ALA A 86 -6.29 -23.53 -5.89
N ILE A 87 -6.60 -22.69 -4.91
CA ILE A 87 -7.11 -23.12 -3.60
C ILE A 87 -8.66 -23.22 -3.53
N GLY A 88 -9.36 -23.08 -4.67
CA GLY A 88 -10.81 -23.23 -4.77
C GLY A 88 -11.64 -22.09 -4.15
N ARG A 89 -11.05 -20.90 -3.98
CA ARG A 89 -11.75 -19.71 -3.42
C ARG A 89 -12.52 -18.95 -4.47
N ILE A 90 -12.11 -19.02 -5.73
CA ILE A 90 -12.84 -18.51 -6.90
C ILE A 90 -12.93 -19.59 -7.96
N SER A 91 -13.96 -19.53 -8.80
CA SER A 91 -14.17 -20.43 -9.93
C SER A 91 -13.25 -20.08 -11.11
N GLN A 92 -13.08 -21.00 -12.06
CA GLN A 92 -12.36 -20.74 -13.30
C GLN A 92 -13.01 -19.64 -14.16
N ASP A 93 -14.34 -19.48 -14.09
CA ASP A 93 -15.03 -18.41 -14.80
C ASP A 93 -14.79 -17.03 -14.16
N GLU A 94 -14.67 -16.97 -12.85
CA GLU A 94 -14.25 -15.75 -12.14
C GLU A 94 -12.80 -15.41 -12.43
N LEU A 95 -11.90 -16.40 -12.44
CA LEU A 95 -10.51 -16.20 -12.85
C LEU A 95 -10.42 -15.56 -14.24
N LYS A 96 -11.11 -16.12 -15.25
CA LYS A 96 -11.14 -15.56 -16.60
C LYS A 96 -11.65 -14.12 -16.65
N LYS A 97 -12.60 -13.75 -15.80
CA LYS A 97 -13.07 -12.35 -15.71
C LYS A 97 -11.98 -11.43 -15.20
N VAL A 98 -11.21 -11.85 -14.20
CA VAL A 98 -10.09 -11.07 -13.67
C VAL A 98 -8.98 -10.93 -14.71
N GLU A 99 -8.62 -12.00 -15.41
CA GLU A 99 -7.60 -11.99 -16.47
C GLU A 99 -7.97 -11.09 -17.66
N ASN A 100 -9.26 -11.01 -17.99
CA ASN A 100 -9.77 -10.22 -19.13
C ASN A 100 -10.14 -8.77 -18.76
N SER A 101 -10.01 -8.37 -17.49
CA SER A 101 -10.42 -7.05 -16.99
C SER A 101 -9.40 -6.50 -16.00
N SER A 102 -9.14 -5.21 -16.06
CA SER A 102 -8.33 -4.55 -15.03
C SER A 102 -9.24 -4.02 -13.92
N TYR A 103 -9.03 -4.51 -12.70
CA TYR A 103 -9.71 -4.02 -11.49
C TYR A 103 -8.83 -3.07 -10.66
N VAL A 104 -7.64 -2.73 -11.16
CA VAL A 104 -6.72 -1.78 -10.52
C VAL A 104 -6.76 -0.43 -11.24
N THR A 105 -6.58 0.66 -10.50
CA THR A 105 -6.61 2.01 -11.08
C THR A 105 -5.76 2.98 -10.27
N ASP A 106 -4.98 3.80 -10.95
CA ASP A 106 -4.20 4.92 -10.41
C ASP A 106 -4.92 6.27 -10.51
N LYS A 107 -6.17 6.26 -10.98
CA LYS A 107 -6.95 7.47 -11.25
C LYS A 107 -6.92 8.49 -10.11
N PHE A 108 -7.01 8.02 -8.87
CA PHE A 108 -7.02 8.93 -7.71
C PHE A 108 -5.61 9.33 -7.28
N LEU A 109 -4.60 8.49 -7.51
CA LEU A 109 -3.19 8.83 -7.27
C LEU A 109 -2.75 9.97 -8.19
N LYS A 110 -3.13 9.94 -9.46
CA LYS A 110 -2.86 10.99 -10.45
C LYS A 110 -3.50 12.35 -10.13
N LEU A 111 -4.51 12.38 -9.26
CA LEU A 111 -5.14 13.62 -8.80
C LEU A 111 -4.45 14.24 -7.58
N ILE A 112 -3.45 13.58 -7.01
CA ILE A 112 -2.69 14.10 -5.87
C ILE A 112 -1.74 15.19 -6.38
N LYS A 113 -1.82 16.35 -5.76
CA LYS A 113 -0.92 17.47 -6.07
C LYS A 113 0.39 17.32 -5.32
N THR A 114 1.48 17.55 -6.02
CA THR A 114 2.84 17.60 -5.43
C THR A 114 3.35 19.06 -5.45
N PRO A 115 4.18 19.46 -4.46
CA PRO A 115 4.56 18.69 -3.28
C PRO A 115 3.37 18.36 -2.38
N LEU A 116 3.47 17.24 -1.66
CA LEU A 116 2.46 16.87 -0.67
C LEU A 116 2.37 17.95 0.42
N PRO A 117 1.18 18.21 0.99
CA PRO A 117 1.01 19.21 2.04
C PRO A 117 1.93 18.92 3.23
N SER A 118 2.70 19.90 3.67
CA SER A 118 3.54 19.76 4.87
C SER A 118 2.69 19.61 6.14
N TYR A 119 3.21 18.93 7.13
CA TYR A 119 2.72 19.04 8.50
C TYR A 119 3.05 20.45 9.02
N LYS A 120 2.07 21.13 9.52
CA LYS A 120 2.24 22.26 10.43
C LYS A 120 1.77 21.81 11.81
#